data_9b7f41985eb70dc3de47546fd0b7adc3
#
_entry.id   9b7f41985eb70dc3de47546fd0b7adc3
#
_cell.length_a   1.000
_cell.length_b   1.000
_cell.length_c   1.000
_cell.angle_alpha   90.00
_cell.angle_beta   90.00
_cell.angle_gamma   90.00
#
_symmetry.space_group_name_H-M   'P 1'
#
loop_
_entity.id
_entity.type
_entity.pdbx_description
1 polymer ?
#
loop_
_entity_poly.entity_id
_entity_poly.type
_entity_poly.pdbx_seq_one_letter_code
_entity_poly.pdbx_strand_id
1 'polypeptide(L)'
;MNIELPISKSIANRLLILQAIHGDELMPVSDSMPDDVQILHNALTTLRTFKTSKTLSTPHIDVGNCGTAMRFLTAYCAQLEGQTTILDGVERMRHRPIGQLVDALREIGADIEYLGEEGFPPLRIRGCILDKHRMVTINNPLSTQYISALLLIGANV
;
A
#
# COMPACT_ATOMS: atom_id res chain seq x y z
N MET A 1 -25.24 12.25 -27.46
CA MET A 1 -25.38 11.91 -26.02
C MET A 1 -24.00 11.46 -25.57
N ASN A 2 -23.30 12.22 -24.75
CA ASN A 2 -22.01 11.81 -24.20
C ASN A 2 -22.29 11.02 -22.92
N ILE A 3 -21.88 9.76 -22.88
CA ILE A 3 -21.96 8.93 -21.69
C ILE A 3 -20.58 8.94 -21.04
N GLU A 4 -20.45 9.60 -19.89
CA GLU A 4 -19.25 9.51 -19.08
C GLU A 4 -19.31 8.21 -18.24
N LEU A 5 -18.38 7.31 -18.52
CA LEU A 5 -18.25 6.09 -17.73
C LEU A 5 -17.49 6.40 -16.44
N PRO A 6 -17.92 5.84 -15.29
CA PRO A 6 -17.17 5.98 -14.06
C PRO A 6 -15.78 5.32 -14.19
N ILE A 7 -14.77 5.94 -13.57
CA ILE A 7 -13.42 5.36 -13.57
C ILE A 7 -13.43 3.97 -12.90
N SER A 8 -12.73 3.02 -13.49
CA SER A 8 -12.56 1.71 -12.88
C SER A 8 -11.81 1.81 -11.54
N LYS A 9 -12.43 1.34 -10.45
CA LYS A 9 -11.80 1.28 -9.12
C LYS A 9 -10.41 0.63 -9.15
N SER A 10 -10.28 -0.46 -9.90
CA SER A 10 -9.02 -1.20 -10.04
C SER A 10 -7.93 -0.39 -10.74
N ILE A 11 -8.29 0.38 -11.76
CA ILE A 11 -7.34 1.25 -12.49
C ILE A 11 -6.98 2.44 -11.60
N ALA A 12 -7.96 3.10 -10.98
CA ALA A 12 -7.72 4.26 -10.13
C ALA A 12 -6.75 3.96 -8.98
N ASN A 13 -6.95 2.85 -8.27
CA ASN A 13 -6.06 2.45 -7.18
C ASN A 13 -4.62 2.19 -7.63
N ARG A 14 -4.42 1.59 -8.81
CA ARG A 14 -3.07 1.37 -9.37
C ARG A 14 -2.43 2.68 -9.81
N LEU A 15 -3.20 3.55 -10.45
CA LEU A 15 -2.73 4.86 -10.90
C LEU A 15 -2.26 5.69 -9.70
N LEU A 16 -3.03 5.74 -8.61
CA LEU A 16 -2.65 6.45 -7.39
C LEU A 16 -1.30 5.97 -6.83
N ILE A 17 -1.06 4.66 -6.79
CA ILE A 17 0.22 4.12 -6.32
C ILE A 17 1.36 4.51 -7.27
N LEU A 18 1.18 4.39 -8.59
CA LEU A 18 2.20 4.77 -9.57
C LEU A 18 2.53 6.26 -9.48
N GLN A 19 1.52 7.13 -9.38
CA GLN A 19 1.73 8.57 -9.16
C GLN A 19 2.47 8.85 -7.84
N ALA A 20 2.14 8.10 -6.78
CA ALA A 20 2.83 8.24 -5.51
C ALA A 20 4.30 7.81 -5.58
N ILE A 21 4.61 6.75 -6.30
CA ILE A 21 5.99 6.25 -6.51
C ILE A 21 6.82 7.24 -7.32
N HIS A 22 6.27 7.77 -8.41
CA HIS A 22 6.98 8.72 -9.29
C HIS A 22 7.05 10.14 -8.71
N GLY A 23 6.33 10.43 -7.63
CA GLY A 23 6.28 11.78 -7.04
C GLY A 23 5.35 12.73 -7.78
N ASP A 24 4.53 12.21 -8.70
CA ASP A 24 3.54 12.99 -9.45
C ASP A 24 2.40 13.48 -8.54
N GLU A 25 1.68 14.51 -8.99
CA GLU A 25 0.45 14.92 -8.32
C GLU A 25 -0.58 13.78 -8.38
N LEU A 26 -1.22 13.51 -7.23
CA LEU A 26 -2.26 12.49 -7.19
C LEU A 26 -3.50 12.97 -7.95
N MET A 27 -4.11 12.07 -8.73
CA MET A 27 -5.38 12.36 -9.40
C MET A 27 -6.42 12.87 -8.40
N PRO A 28 -7.24 13.86 -8.77
CA PRO A 28 -8.29 14.35 -7.89
C PRO A 28 -9.32 13.25 -7.62
N VAL A 29 -9.75 13.16 -6.38
CA VAL A 29 -10.78 12.20 -5.94
C VAL A 29 -11.98 12.97 -5.40
N SER A 30 -13.18 12.63 -5.90
CA SER A 30 -14.45 13.20 -5.46
C SER A 30 -15.22 12.23 -4.57
N ASP A 31 -16.17 12.74 -3.78
CA ASP A 31 -17.04 11.93 -2.92
C ASP A 31 -17.89 10.92 -3.69
N SER A 32 -18.04 11.10 -5.00
CA SER A 32 -18.75 10.16 -5.89
C SER A 32 -17.90 8.96 -6.31
N MET A 33 -16.58 8.97 -6.05
CA MET A 33 -15.71 7.83 -6.35
C MET A 33 -15.85 6.72 -5.31
N PRO A 34 -15.53 5.47 -5.68
CA PRO A 34 -15.57 4.34 -4.75
C PRO A 34 -14.75 4.58 -3.48
N ASP A 35 -15.25 4.18 -2.32
CA ASP A 35 -14.61 4.35 -1.01
C ASP A 35 -13.15 3.86 -0.98
N ASP A 36 -12.85 2.74 -1.63
CA ASP A 36 -11.48 2.19 -1.69
C ASP A 36 -10.49 3.18 -2.35
N VAL A 37 -10.95 3.96 -3.34
CA VAL A 37 -10.12 4.97 -4.03
C VAL A 37 -9.89 6.15 -3.12
N GLN A 38 -10.95 6.62 -2.42
CA GLN A 38 -10.85 7.71 -1.45
C GLN A 38 -9.92 7.35 -0.28
N ILE A 39 -10.08 6.15 0.28
CA ILE A 39 -9.23 5.64 1.38
C ILE A 39 -7.76 5.63 0.95
N LEU A 40 -7.46 5.07 -0.21
CA LEU A 40 -6.08 5.00 -0.71
C LEU A 40 -5.50 6.39 -0.99
N HIS A 41 -6.26 7.29 -1.63
CA HIS A 41 -5.84 8.66 -1.90
C HIS A 41 -5.51 9.41 -0.60
N ASN A 42 -6.39 9.33 0.41
CA ASN A 42 -6.19 10.00 1.70
C ASN A 42 -4.95 9.45 2.44
N ALA A 43 -4.74 8.13 2.41
CA ALA A 43 -3.57 7.50 2.99
C ALA A 43 -2.27 8.00 2.32
N LEU A 44 -2.23 8.04 0.98
CA LEU A 44 -1.07 8.52 0.23
C LEU A 44 -0.80 10.02 0.47
N THR A 45 -1.83 10.83 0.55
CA THR A 45 -1.72 12.26 0.90
C THR A 45 -1.14 12.44 2.30
N THR A 46 -1.61 11.66 3.27
CA THR A 46 -1.09 11.66 4.63
C THR A 46 0.39 11.28 4.64
N LEU A 47 0.78 10.19 4.00
CA LEU A 47 2.17 9.72 3.93
C LEU A 47 3.11 10.75 3.30
N ARG A 48 2.67 11.45 2.25
CA ARG A 48 3.42 12.55 1.61
C ARG A 48 3.63 13.73 2.56
N THR A 49 2.58 14.12 3.30
CA THR A 49 2.66 15.19 4.28
C THR A 49 3.68 14.86 5.38
N PHE A 50 3.66 13.64 5.90
CA PHE A 50 4.65 13.21 6.91
C PHE A 50 6.08 13.24 6.37
N LYS A 51 6.30 12.80 5.13
CA LYS A 51 7.62 12.84 4.49
C LYS A 51 8.17 14.26 4.36
N THR A 52 7.32 15.25 4.08
CA THR A 52 7.74 16.65 3.88
C THR A 52 7.86 17.44 5.18
N SER A 53 7.04 17.14 6.18
CA SER A 53 6.98 17.92 7.44
C SER A 53 8.14 17.65 8.42
N LYS A 54 9.01 16.66 8.14
CA LYS A 54 10.08 16.20 9.05
C LYS A 54 9.58 15.93 10.49
N THR A 55 8.32 15.55 10.62
CA THR A 55 7.71 15.23 11.91
C THR A 55 8.32 13.94 12.45
N LEU A 56 8.73 13.93 13.71
CA LEU A 56 9.30 12.75 14.38
C LEU A 56 8.23 11.67 14.73
N SER A 57 6.95 11.96 14.51
CA SER A 57 5.87 11.02 14.80
C SER A 57 5.71 9.99 13.68
N THR A 58 5.40 8.75 14.05
CA THR A 58 5.10 7.67 13.13
C THR A 58 3.66 7.82 12.62
N PRO A 59 3.42 7.98 11.30
CA PRO A 59 2.07 7.99 10.76
C PRO A 59 1.35 6.68 11.02
N HIS A 60 0.13 6.78 11.52
CA HIS A 60 -0.79 5.67 11.70
C HIS A 60 -1.88 5.77 10.62
N ILE A 61 -1.89 4.82 9.72
CA ILE A 61 -2.81 4.76 8.58
C ILE A 61 -3.85 3.69 8.83
N ASP A 62 -5.11 4.11 8.98
CA ASP A 62 -6.26 3.22 9.05
C ASP A 62 -6.91 3.10 7.67
N VAL A 63 -6.90 1.91 7.10
CA VAL A 63 -7.52 1.62 5.79
C VAL A 63 -8.94 1.09 5.92
N GLY A 64 -9.51 1.10 7.12
CA GLY A 64 -10.84 0.56 7.37
C GLY A 64 -10.93 -0.91 6.93
N ASN A 65 -11.87 -1.21 6.03
CA ASN A 65 -12.02 -2.56 5.46
C ASN A 65 -11.50 -2.66 4.01
N CYS A 66 -10.67 -1.71 3.56
CA CYS A 66 -10.15 -1.68 2.19
C CYS A 66 -8.94 -2.61 2.01
N GLY A 67 -9.18 -3.84 1.56
CA GLY A 67 -8.13 -4.82 1.32
C GLY A 67 -7.13 -4.43 0.22
N THR A 68 -7.56 -3.66 -0.77
CA THR A 68 -6.69 -3.14 -1.83
C THR A 68 -5.70 -2.13 -1.26
N ALA A 69 -6.19 -1.18 -0.45
CA ALA A 69 -5.34 -0.19 0.20
C ALA A 69 -4.34 -0.87 1.16
N MET A 70 -4.80 -1.83 2.00
CA MET A 70 -3.92 -2.59 2.88
C MET A 70 -2.74 -3.20 2.12
N ARG A 71 -2.99 -3.91 1.02
CA ARG A 71 -1.94 -4.62 0.27
C ARG A 71 -1.02 -3.69 -0.50
N PHE A 72 -1.58 -2.69 -1.16
CA PHE A 72 -0.80 -1.76 -1.97
C PHE A 72 0.05 -0.84 -1.09
N LEU A 73 -0.49 -0.36 0.03
CA LEU A 73 0.26 0.45 0.99
C LEU A 73 1.34 -0.35 1.72
N THR A 74 1.13 -1.64 1.98
CA THR A 74 2.19 -2.49 2.56
C THR A 74 3.44 -2.48 1.69
N ALA A 75 3.29 -2.71 0.37
CA ALA A 75 4.40 -2.67 -0.55
C ALA A 75 4.96 -1.24 -0.75
N TYR A 76 4.08 -0.24 -0.87
CA TYR A 76 4.49 1.16 -1.05
C TYR A 76 5.28 1.68 0.14
N CYS A 77 4.81 1.46 1.38
CA CYS A 77 5.49 1.91 2.59
C CYS A 77 6.85 1.22 2.80
N ALA A 78 7.00 -0.03 2.35
CA ALA A 78 8.25 -0.77 2.47
C ALA A 78 9.43 -0.11 1.73
N GLN A 79 9.18 0.66 0.67
CA GLN A 79 10.20 1.40 -0.09
C GLN A 79 10.34 2.89 0.28
N LEU A 80 9.59 3.38 1.28
CA LEU A 80 9.70 4.77 1.75
C LEU A 80 10.88 4.92 2.72
N GLU A 81 12.10 4.94 2.18
CA GLU A 81 13.32 5.01 2.96
C GLU A 81 13.28 6.07 4.06
N GLY A 82 13.65 5.66 5.27
CA GLY A 82 13.70 6.52 6.45
C GLY A 82 12.34 6.84 7.08
N GLN A 83 11.23 6.33 6.55
CA GLN A 83 9.90 6.53 7.11
C GLN A 83 9.39 5.23 7.75
N THR A 84 8.96 5.33 9.01
CA THR A 84 8.22 4.24 9.67
C THR A 84 6.73 4.53 9.59
N THR A 85 5.93 3.52 9.25
CA THR A 85 4.46 3.64 9.14
C THR A 85 3.80 2.50 9.93
N ILE A 86 2.74 2.79 10.68
CA ILE A 86 1.83 1.78 11.20
C ILE A 86 0.63 1.73 10.26
N LEU A 87 0.35 0.53 9.75
CA LEU A 87 -0.74 0.26 8.83
C LEU A 87 -1.73 -0.68 9.49
N ASP A 88 -2.96 -0.21 9.65
CA ASP A 88 -4.02 -0.91 10.38
C ASP A 88 -5.36 -0.80 9.64
N GLY A 89 -6.39 -1.41 10.19
CA GLY A 89 -7.76 -1.34 9.72
C GLY A 89 -8.73 -1.79 10.81
N VAL A 90 -10.01 -1.85 10.45
CA VAL A 90 -11.05 -2.35 11.36
C VAL A 90 -10.81 -3.81 11.73
N GLU A 91 -11.46 -4.30 12.79
CA GLU A 91 -11.32 -5.67 13.30
C GLU A 91 -11.40 -6.74 12.19
N ARG A 92 -12.33 -6.59 11.26
CA ARG A 92 -12.47 -7.52 10.12
C ARG A 92 -11.22 -7.52 9.21
N MET A 93 -10.49 -6.39 9.09
CA MET A 93 -9.25 -6.31 8.32
C MET A 93 -8.13 -7.07 9.01
N ARG A 94 -8.06 -7.02 10.33
CA ARG A 94 -7.06 -7.72 11.13
C ARG A 94 -7.15 -9.25 11.04
N HIS A 95 -8.26 -9.79 10.52
CA HIS A 95 -8.43 -11.22 10.22
C HIS A 95 -8.23 -11.56 8.73
N ARG A 96 -7.79 -10.62 7.90
CA ARG A 96 -7.51 -10.87 6.49
C ARG A 96 -6.03 -11.16 6.29
N PRO A 97 -5.67 -12.35 5.74
CA PRO A 97 -4.27 -12.75 5.61
C PRO A 97 -3.50 -11.80 4.70
N ILE A 98 -2.24 -11.53 5.06
CA ILE A 98 -1.30 -10.73 4.31
C ILE A 98 0.11 -11.35 4.30
N GLY A 99 0.29 -12.47 5.01
CA GLY A 99 1.58 -13.10 5.23
C GLY A 99 2.37 -13.34 3.96
N GLN A 100 1.76 -13.92 2.91
CA GLN A 100 2.44 -14.19 1.65
C GLN A 100 3.04 -12.91 0.99
N LEU A 101 2.36 -11.77 1.11
CA LEU A 101 2.91 -10.51 0.61
C LEU A 101 4.07 -10.02 1.48
N VAL A 102 3.92 -10.11 2.80
CA VAL A 102 4.97 -9.69 3.75
C VAL A 102 6.22 -10.55 3.59
N ASP A 103 6.07 -11.86 3.44
CA ASP A 103 7.18 -12.79 3.22
C ASP A 103 7.93 -12.46 1.93
N ALA A 104 7.18 -12.25 0.84
CA ALA A 104 7.73 -11.84 -0.44
C ALA A 104 8.49 -10.50 -0.36
N LEU A 105 7.96 -9.52 0.38
CA LEU A 105 8.62 -8.24 0.60
C LEU A 105 9.87 -8.39 1.47
N ARG A 106 9.82 -9.23 2.51
CA ARG A 106 10.99 -9.52 3.36
C ARG A 106 12.11 -10.21 2.58
N GLU A 107 11.77 -11.08 1.61
CA GLU A 107 12.77 -11.69 0.72
C GLU A 107 13.57 -10.65 -0.06
N ILE A 108 12.98 -9.53 -0.43
CA ILE A 108 13.67 -8.40 -1.11
C ILE A 108 14.21 -7.35 -0.14
N GLY A 109 14.21 -7.64 1.16
CA GLY A 109 14.85 -6.80 2.18
C GLY A 109 13.93 -5.87 2.97
N ALA A 110 12.59 -5.98 2.83
CA ALA A 110 11.67 -5.15 3.60
C ALA A 110 11.73 -5.43 5.10
N ASP A 111 11.68 -4.36 5.91
CA ASP A 111 11.57 -4.44 7.37
C ASP A 111 10.10 -4.24 7.78
N ILE A 112 9.40 -5.33 7.97
CA ILE A 112 7.98 -5.37 8.33
C ILE A 112 7.79 -6.22 9.58
N GLU A 113 7.11 -5.68 10.59
CA GLU A 113 6.80 -6.31 11.85
C GLU A 113 5.28 -6.43 12.01
N TYR A 114 4.80 -7.60 12.44
CA TYR A 114 3.41 -7.76 12.85
C TYR A 114 3.23 -7.23 14.27
N LEU A 115 2.22 -6.38 14.48
CA LEU A 115 1.92 -5.82 15.80
C LEU A 115 0.89 -6.65 16.59
N GLY A 116 0.35 -7.68 15.97
CA GLY A 116 -0.59 -8.63 16.53
C GLY A 116 -0.25 -10.05 16.11
N GLU A 117 -1.22 -10.75 15.53
CA GLU A 117 -1.06 -12.12 15.05
C GLU A 117 -0.17 -12.16 13.79
N GLU A 118 0.76 -13.10 13.72
CA GLU A 118 1.64 -13.28 12.57
C GLU A 118 0.83 -13.67 11.33
N GLY A 119 1.14 -13.02 10.21
CA GLY A 119 0.42 -13.19 8.95
C GLY A 119 -0.76 -12.25 8.77
N PHE A 120 -1.07 -11.40 9.76
CA PHE A 120 -2.24 -10.51 9.77
C PHE A 120 -1.87 -9.07 10.18
N PRO A 121 -2.64 -8.04 9.72
CA PRO A 121 -2.50 -6.69 10.26
C PRO A 121 -2.84 -6.65 11.77
N PRO A 122 -2.38 -5.62 12.54
CA PRO A 122 -1.66 -4.43 12.06
C PRO A 122 -0.17 -4.68 11.80
N LEU A 123 0.41 -3.83 10.93
CA LEU A 123 1.81 -3.91 10.53
C LEU A 123 2.57 -2.63 10.95
N ARG A 124 3.80 -2.80 11.43
CA ARG A 124 4.80 -1.73 11.47
C ARG A 124 5.75 -1.94 10.30
N ILE A 125 5.87 -0.94 9.43
CA ILE A 125 6.68 -1.00 8.23
C ILE A 125 7.76 0.08 8.34
N ARG A 126 9.02 -0.33 8.33
CA ARG A 126 10.16 0.58 8.26
C ARG A 126 10.65 0.61 6.82
N GLY A 127 10.43 1.74 6.14
CA GLY A 127 10.81 1.92 4.75
C GLY A 127 12.32 1.88 4.57
N CYS A 128 12.77 1.10 3.60
CA CYS A 128 14.18 0.86 3.31
C CYS A 128 14.41 0.68 1.80
N ILE A 129 15.69 0.57 1.41
CA ILE A 129 16.04 0.24 0.03
C ILE A 129 15.77 -1.25 -0.19
N LEU A 130 14.93 -1.56 -1.17
CA LEU A 130 14.57 -2.93 -1.54
C LEU A 130 15.46 -3.44 -2.68
N ASP A 131 15.85 -4.71 -2.62
CA ASP A 131 16.53 -5.39 -3.74
C ASP A 131 15.51 -5.82 -4.80
N LYS A 132 15.23 -4.91 -5.74
CA LYS A 132 14.26 -5.11 -6.82
C LYS A 132 14.74 -6.06 -7.92
N HIS A 133 16.01 -6.47 -7.91
CA HIS A 133 16.57 -7.43 -8.86
C HIS A 133 16.39 -8.87 -8.38
N ARG A 134 16.04 -9.06 -7.12
CA ARG A 134 15.84 -10.40 -6.54
C ARG A 134 14.54 -11.02 -7.05
N MET A 135 14.63 -12.24 -7.50
CA MET A 135 13.45 -13.02 -7.89
C MET A 135 12.69 -13.47 -6.64
N VAL A 136 11.38 -13.21 -6.63
CA VAL A 136 10.46 -13.61 -5.57
C VAL A 136 9.39 -14.52 -6.15
N THR A 137 9.03 -15.56 -5.42
CA THR A 137 8.00 -16.51 -5.85
C THR A 137 6.89 -16.60 -4.81
N ILE A 138 5.66 -16.34 -5.21
CA ILE A 138 4.47 -16.60 -4.39
C ILE A 138 3.73 -17.78 -4.99
N ASN A 139 3.77 -18.92 -4.30
CA ASN A 139 3.03 -20.11 -4.72
C ASN A 139 1.58 -20.04 -4.26
N ASN A 140 0.63 -20.29 -5.18
CA ASN A 140 -0.81 -20.32 -4.90
C ASN A 140 -1.28 -19.07 -4.12
N PRO A 141 -1.15 -17.86 -4.68
CA PRO A 141 -1.46 -16.63 -3.94
C PRO A 141 -2.92 -16.61 -3.49
N LEU A 142 -3.16 -16.37 -2.21
CA LEU A 142 -4.50 -16.17 -1.65
C LEU A 142 -5.19 -14.93 -2.22
N SER A 143 -4.43 -14.03 -2.82
CA SER A 143 -4.94 -12.84 -3.51
C SER A 143 -4.01 -12.45 -4.66
N THR A 144 -4.59 -12.22 -5.85
CA THR A 144 -3.86 -11.65 -7.00
C THR A 144 -3.36 -10.22 -6.73
N GLN A 145 -3.90 -9.55 -5.71
CA GLN A 145 -3.43 -8.22 -5.29
C GLN A 145 -2.02 -8.25 -4.70
N TYR A 146 -1.54 -9.39 -4.19
CA TYR A 146 -0.14 -9.54 -3.75
C TYR A 146 0.81 -9.36 -4.92
N ILE A 147 0.53 -10.03 -6.03
CA ILE A 147 1.31 -9.90 -7.26
C ILE A 147 1.23 -8.46 -7.79
N SER A 148 0.01 -7.87 -7.81
CA SER A 148 -0.15 -6.48 -8.24
C SER A 148 0.65 -5.50 -7.38
N ALA A 149 0.70 -5.68 -6.06
CA ALA A 149 1.44 -4.83 -5.14
C ALA A 149 2.95 -4.88 -5.42
N LEU A 150 3.50 -6.07 -5.63
CA LEU A 150 4.91 -6.26 -5.96
C LEU A 150 5.26 -5.67 -7.34
N LEU A 151 4.42 -5.89 -8.35
CA LEU A 151 4.63 -5.34 -9.70
C LEU A 151 4.60 -3.81 -9.70
N LEU A 152 3.72 -3.18 -8.92
CA LEU A 152 3.63 -1.73 -8.83
C LEU A 152 4.91 -1.11 -8.29
N ILE A 153 5.51 -1.68 -7.24
CA ILE A 153 6.78 -1.17 -6.70
C ILE A 153 8.00 -1.55 -7.56
N GLY A 154 7.90 -2.63 -8.35
CA GLY A 154 8.91 -3.04 -9.30
C GLY A 154 8.95 -2.20 -10.58
N ALA A 155 7.90 -1.45 -10.91
CA ALA A 155 7.82 -0.63 -12.12
C ALA A 155 8.78 0.58 -12.13
N ASN A 156 9.48 0.83 -11.03
CA ASN A 156 10.43 1.95 -10.88
C ASN A 156 11.88 1.45 -10.91
N VAL A 157 12.18 0.53 -11.83
CA VAL A 157 13.54 -0.02 -12.07
C VAL A 157 14.17 0.70 -13.25
#